data_d28ddebc27bbc9d3f60f43f25aa3974b
#
_entry.id   d28ddebc27bbc9d3f60f43f25aa3974b
#
_cell.length_a   1.000
_cell.length_b   1.000
_cell.length_c   1.000
_cell.angle_alpha   90.00
_cell.angle_beta   90.00
_cell.angle_gamma   90.00
#
_symmetry.space_group_name_H-M   'P 1'
#
loop_
_entity.id
_entity.type
_entity.pdbx_description
1 polymer ?
#
loop_
_entity_poly.entity_id
_entity_poly.type
_entity_poly.pdbx_seq_one_letter_code
_entity_poly.pdbx_strand_id
1 'polypeptide(L)'
;MRGDGIEPQPHMWRYVPLEQRIPADHPLRPLRAMVDVVLGELSPQFDELYSKVGRPSIPPEHLLRALLLQVLYSVRSERVLMEQLDYNLLFRWFVGLAMDDRIWDATVFTKNRDRLLRGDIARAFFERVRAQADQRGLLSDEHFTVDGTLIDAWASLKSFQRKDVPPAPPDDPRNPTVNFHGERRSNATHASTTDPQALLYRKSPRREANLCYQGHVLMENRPGLAVDGCLTAADGYGER
;
A
#
# COMPACT_ATOMS: atom_id res chain seq x y z
N MET A 1 -32.39 30.65 13.05
CA MET A 1 -32.02 31.83 12.25
C MET A 1 -31.31 31.34 11.00
N ARG A 2 -31.74 31.80 9.83
CA ARG A 2 -31.03 31.56 8.57
C ARG A 2 -29.85 32.55 8.55
N GLY A 3 -28.61 32.06 8.43
CA GLY A 3 -27.43 32.92 8.31
C GLY A 3 -27.42 33.64 6.95
N ASP A 4 -26.96 34.88 6.94
CA ASP A 4 -26.78 35.61 5.70
C ASP A 4 -25.65 35.02 4.88
N GLY A 5 -25.91 34.76 3.59
CA GLY A 5 -24.90 34.28 2.66
C GLY A 5 -23.90 35.43 2.38
N ILE A 6 -22.63 35.17 2.69
CA ILE A 6 -21.55 36.10 2.30
C ILE A 6 -21.23 35.77 0.82
N GLU A 7 -21.43 36.76 -0.06
CA GLU A 7 -21.01 36.62 -1.45
C GLU A 7 -19.50 36.52 -1.53
N PRO A 8 -18.95 35.51 -2.28
CA PRO A 8 -17.53 35.43 -2.50
C PRO A 8 -17.03 36.69 -3.22
N GLN A 9 -16.02 37.33 -2.66
CA GLN A 9 -15.37 38.48 -3.31
C GLN A 9 -14.23 37.95 -4.22
N PRO A 10 -14.43 37.80 -5.54
CA PRO A 10 -13.50 37.13 -6.43
C PRO A 10 -12.16 37.85 -6.62
N HIS A 11 -12.08 39.11 -6.18
CA HIS A 11 -10.89 39.97 -6.34
C HIS A 11 -10.11 40.17 -5.03
N MET A 12 -10.50 39.53 -3.92
CA MET A 12 -9.79 39.65 -2.66
C MET A 12 -8.73 38.58 -2.51
N TRP A 13 -7.47 38.97 -2.60
CA TRP A 13 -6.32 38.11 -2.32
C TRP A 13 -6.12 38.00 -0.81
N ARG A 14 -6.10 36.74 -0.30
CA ARG A 14 -5.72 36.43 1.09
C ARG A 14 -4.59 35.44 1.09
N TYR A 15 -3.50 35.77 1.72
CA TYR A 15 -2.42 34.83 1.97
C TYR A 15 -2.73 34.02 3.24
N VAL A 16 -3.09 32.76 3.11
CA VAL A 16 -3.30 31.85 4.23
C VAL A 16 -2.43 30.60 4.00
N PRO A 17 -1.34 30.43 4.77
CA PRO A 17 -0.53 29.21 4.69
C PRO A 17 -1.36 27.98 5.01
N LEU A 18 -1.07 26.86 4.32
CA LEU A 18 -1.75 25.58 4.58
C LEU A 18 -1.64 25.16 6.05
N GLU A 19 -0.51 25.45 6.69
CA GLU A 19 -0.27 25.18 8.11
C GLU A 19 -1.30 25.87 9.03
N GLN A 20 -1.72 27.07 8.73
CA GLN A 20 -2.74 27.79 9.49
C GLN A 20 -4.18 27.33 9.15
N ARG A 21 -4.36 26.74 7.98
CA ARG A 21 -5.67 26.26 7.53
C ARG A 21 -6.09 24.97 8.23
N ILE A 22 -5.12 24.12 8.61
CA ILE A 22 -5.39 22.85 9.28
C ILE A 22 -5.54 23.09 10.79
N PRO A 23 -6.62 22.60 11.43
CA PRO A 23 -6.84 22.76 12.87
C PRO A 23 -5.63 22.28 13.69
N ALA A 24 -5.32 22.96 14.78
CA ALA A 24 -4.16 22.66 15.62
C ALA A 24 -4.26 21.27 16.29
N ASP A 25 -5.48 20.79 16.54
CA ASP A 25 -5.82 19.51 17.16
C ASP A 25 -6.08 18.39 16.13
N HIS A 26 -5.83 18.64 14.85
CA HIS A 26 -6.10 17.64 13.81
C HIS A 26 -5.22 16.37 13.99
N PRO A 27 -5.81 15.15 13.94
CA PRO A 27 -5.08 13.88 14.20
C PRO A 27 -3.87 13.63 13.30
N LEU A 28 -3.86 14.17 12.08
CA LEU A 28 -2.70 14.03 11.19
C LEU A 28 -1.47 14.85 11.63
N ARG A 29 -1.60 15.82 12.55
CA ARG A 29 -0.45 16.62 13.00
C ARG A 29 0.59 15.79 13.74
N PRO A 30 0.25 15.06 14.82
CA PRO A 30 1.21 14.20 15.48
C PRO A 30 1.73 13.09 14.56
N LEU A 31 0.88 12.56 13.68
CA LEU A 31 1.28 11.55 12.72
C LEU A 31 2.30 12.11 11.72
N ARG A 32 2.09 13.31 11.19
CA ARG A 32 3.05 13.96 10.30
C ARG A 32 4.40 14.16 10.97
N ALA A 33 4.41 14.62 12.22
CA ALA A 33 5.66 14.79 12.96
C ALA A 33 6.42 13.47 13.16
N MET A 34 5.71 12.36 13.44
CA MET A 34 6.32 11.03 13.53
C MET A 34 6.91 10.59 12.19
N VAL A 35 6.15 10.78 11.11
CA VAL A 35 6.58 10.43 9.75
C VAL A 35 7.79 11.25 9.32
N ASP A 36 7.82 12.54 9.64
CA ASP A 36 8.93 13.44 9.28
C ASP A 36 10.27 12.98 9.91
N VAL A 37 10.24 12.49 11.14
CA VAL A 37 11.42 11.89 11.79
C VAL A 37 11.89 10.65 11.03
N VAL A 38 10.98 9.72 10.73
CA VAL A 38 11.30 8.48 10.01
C VAL A 38 11.86 8.78 8.62
N LEU A 39 11.25 9.72 7.89
CA LEU A 39 11.71 10.08 6.55
C LEU A 39 13.11 10.72 6.57
N GLY A 40 13.40 11.53 7.60
CA GLY A 40 14.76 12.07 7.80
C GLY A 40 15.80 10.99 8.03
N GLU A 41 15.48 9.95 8.80
CA GLU A 41 16.35 8.80 9.03
C GLU A 41 16.54 7.91 7.79
N LEU A 42 15.56 7.88 6.88
CA LEU A 42 15.62 7.12 5.63
C LEU A 42 16.29 7.88 4.48
N SER A 43 16.60 9.15 4.64
CA SER A 43 17.19 9.98 3.59
C SER A 43 18.45 9.37 2.93
N PRO A 44 19.41 8.76 3.66
CA PRO A 44 20.55 8.10 3.04
C PRO A 44 20.15 6.94 2.10
N GLN A 45 19.13 6.16 2.46
CA GLN A 45 18.64 5.06 1.63
C GLN A 45 17.92 5.58 0.36
N PHE A 46 17.27 6.73 0.44
CA PHE A 46 16.71 7.37 -0.73
C PHE A 46 17.80 7.83 -1.70
N ASP A 47 18.90 8.38 -1.20
CA ASP A 47 20.03 8.80 -2.02
C ASP A 47 20.67 7.66 -2.81
N GLU A 48 20.65 6.44 -2.26
CA GLU A 48 21.12 5.23 -2.95
C GLU A 48 20.17 4.77 -4.06
N LEU A 49 18.86 4.95 -3.86
CA LEU A 49 17.83 4.52 -4.83
C LEU A 49 17.64 5.49 -6.00
N TYR A 50 17.99 6.76 -5.81
CA TYR A 50 17.74 7.79 -6.79
C TYR A 50 19.05 8.25 -7.45
N SER A 51 19.04 8.28 -8.79
CA SER A 51 20.19 8.79 -9.54
C SER A 51 20.38 10.28 -9.31
N LYS A 52 21.63 10.71 -9.20
CA LYS A 52 22.02 12.13 -9.11
C LYS A 52 21.93 12.85 -10.45
N VAL A 53 21.67 12.14 -11.55
CA VAL A 53 21.64 12.67 -12.92
C VAL A 53 20.32 12.30 -13.57
N GLY A 54 19.76 13.23 -14.35
CA GLY A 54 18.52 13.02 -15.12
C GLY A 54 17.37 13.94 -14.70
N ARG A 55 16.17 13.65 -15.21
CA ARG A 55 14.97 14.43 -14.86
C ARG A 55 14.57 14.18 -13.41
N PRO A 56 14.26 15.22 -12.62
CA PRO A 56 13.74 15.06 -11.26
C PRO A 56 12.52 14.15 -11.22
N SER A 57 12.53 13.23 -10.28
CA SER A 57 11.44 12.29 -9.99
C SER A 57 10.55 12.85 -8.88
N ILE A 58 9.46 12.14 -8.52
CA ILE A 58 8.70 12.44 -7.30
C ILE A 58 9.64 12.23 -6.11
N PRO A 59 9.76 13.21 -5.20
CA PRO A 59 10.52 13.02 -3.96
C PRO A 59 9.97 11.81 -3.18
N PRO A 60 10.81 10.89 -2.70
CA PRO A 60 10.37 9.70 -1.99
C PRO A 60 9.58 10.02 -0.72
N GLU A 61 9.90 11.13 -0.06
CA GLU A 61 9.18 11.62 1.11
C GLU A 61 7.72 12.00 0.77
N HIS A 62 7.49 12.69 -0.33
CA HIS A 62 6.14 13.02 -0.79
C HIS A 62 5.37 11.77 -1.19
N LEU A 63 6.05 10.83 -1.85
CA LEU A 63 5.46 9.58 -2.29
C LEU A 63 4.99 8.72 -1.10
N LEU A 64 5.84 8.58 -0.07
CA LEU A 64 5.49 7.82 1.14
C LEU A 64 4.36 8.47 1.93
N ARG A 65 4.36 9.80 2.08
CA ARG A 65 3.23 10.50 2.72
C ARG A 65 1.93 10.33 1.95
N ALA A 66 1.99 10.36 0.61
CA ALA A 66 0.80 10.13 -0.22
C ALA A 66 0.28 8.68 -0.09
N LEU A 67 1.17 7.68 -0.03
CA LEU A 67 0.80 6.29 0.23
C LEU A 67 0.18 6.10 1.62
N LEU A 68 0.70 6.77 2.65
CA LEU A 68 0.09 6.76 3.98
C LEU A 68 -1.33 7.32 3.96
N LEU A 69 -1.57 8.44 3.26
CA LEU A 69 -2.92 8.98 3.10
C LEU A 69 -3.84 7.99 2.38
N GLN A 70 -3.34 7.29 1.36
CA GLN A 70 -4.11 6.29 0.64
C GLN A 70 -4.62 5.20 1.58
N VAL A 71 -3.78 4.72 2.50
CA VAL A 71 -4.16 3.71 3.50
C VAL A 71 -5.08 4.30 4.57
N LEU A 72 -4.71 5.42 5.18
CA LEU A 72 -5.43 6.04 6.30
C LEU A 72 -6.85 6.48 5.92
N TYR A 73 -7.05 6.93 4.69
CA TYR A 73 -8.34 7.38 4.19
C TYR A 73 -9.03 6.36 3.26
N SER A 74 -8.48 5.14 3.19
CA SER A 74 -9.04 4.05 2.35
C SER A 74 -9.30 4.48 0.90
N VAL A 75 -8.37 5.24 0.32
CA VAL A 75 -8.48 5.73 -1.06
C VAL A 75 -8.26 4.57 -2.02
N ARG A 76 -9.29 4.19 -2.77
CA ARG A 76 -9.34 2.94 -3.55
C ARG A 76 -8.36 2.86 -4.73
N SER A 77 -7.94 3.98 -5.28
CA SER A 77 -7.04 3.98 -6.44
C SER A 77 -6.09 5.17 -6.43
N GLU A 78 -4.94 5.00 -7.07
CA GLU A 78 -3.96 6.07 -7.24
C GLU A 78 -4.51 7.25 -8.05
N ARG A 79 -5.43 6.99 -9.01
CA ARG A 79 -6.09 8.06 -9.75
C ARG A 79 -6.92 8.96 -8.82
N VAL A 80 -7.73 8.36 -7.95
CA VAL A 80 -8.51 9.10 -6.94
C VAL A 80 -7.58 9.79 -5.94
N LEU A 81 -6.45 9.17 -5.58
CA LEU A 81 -5.44 9.82 -4.72
C LEU A 81 -4.87 11.08 -5.38
N MET A 82 -4.52 11.02 -6.66
CA MET A 82 -4.02 12.19 -7.40
C MET A 82 -5.07 13.28 -7.49
N GLU A 83 -6.32 12.93 -7.75
CA GLU A 83 -7.46 13.85 -7.74
C GLU A 83 -7.64 14.51 -6.37
N GLN A 84 -7.57 13.75 -5.27
CA GLN A 84 -7.62 14.30 -3.92
C GLN A 84 -6.43 15.23 -3.63
N LEU A 85 -5.23 14.88 -4.06
CA LEU A 85 -4.06 15.75 -3.91
C LEU A 85 -4.17 17.06 -4.70
N ASP A 86 -4.98 17.10 -5.74
CA ASP A 86 -5.15 18.31 -6.56
C ASP A 86 -5.92 19.42 -5.82
N TYR A 87 -6.98 19.08 -5.10
CA TYR A 87 -7.85 20.07 -4.47
C TYR A 87 -8.02 19.94 -2.94
N ASN A 88 -7.61 18.82 -2.32
CA ASN A 88 -7.75 18.63 -0.89
C ASN A 88 -6.59 19.28 -0.13
N LEU A 89 -6.83 20.39 0.53
CA LEU A 89 -5.83 21.16 1.26
C LEU A 89 -5.15 20.36 2.38
N LEU A 90 -5.92 19.49 3.07
CA LEU A 90 -5.38 18.62 4.11
C LEU A 90 -4.36 17.61 3.55
N PHE A 91 -4.68 17.03 2.39
CA PHE A 91 -3.80 16.08 1.73
C PHE A 91 -2.52 16.75 1.23
N ARG A 92 -2.67 17.92 0.59
CA ARG A 92 -1.52 18.73 0.15
C ARG A 92 -0.61 19.09 1.32
N TRP A 93 -1.21 19.57 2.42
CA TRP A 93 -0.46 19.90 3.62
C TRP A 93 0.29 18.68 4.17
N PHE A 94 -0.36 17.52 4.29
CA PHE A 94 0.27 16.32 4.85
C PHE A 94 1.42 15.82 3.98
N VAL A 95 1.26 15.85 2.66
CA VAL A 95 2.32 15.44 1.71
C VAL A 95 3.46 16.45 1.67
N GLY A 96 3.20 17.72 1.91
CA GLY A 96 4.18 18.81 1.83
C GLY A 96 4.16 19.53 0.48
N LEU A 97 3.02 19.54 -0.22
CA LEU A 97 2.81 20.23 -1.49
C LEU A 97 2.34 21.67 -1.25
N ALA A 98 2.84 22.60 -2.04
CA ALA A 98 2.34 23.97 -2.09
C ALA A 98 1.00 24.03 -2.83
N MET A 99 0.29 25.14 -2.71
CA MET A 99 -1.05 25.32 -3.32
C MET A 99 -1.02 25.27 -4.85
N ASP A 100 0.07 25.71 -5.44
CA ASP A 100 0.32 25.81 -6.89
C ASP A 100 1.14 24.67 -7.46
N ASP A 101 1.61 23.73 -6.63
CA ASP A 101 2.33 22.55 -7.11
C ASP A 101 1.43 21.70 -8.01
N ARG A 102 1.97 21.31 -9.16
CA ARG A 102 1.30 20.36 -10.07
C ARG A 102 1.32 18.96 -9.47
N ILE A 103 0.18 18.31 -9.54
CA ILE A 103 0.08 16.91 -9.10
C ILE A 103 0.60 15.98 -10.20
N TRP A 104 1.15 14.87 -9.76
CA TRP A 104 1.73 13.85 -10.63
C TRP A 104 0.65 13.07 -11.39
N ASP A 105 1.02 12.55 -12.55
CA ASP A 105 0.20 11.55 -13.22
C ASP A 105 0.22 10.22 -12.43
N ALA A 106 -0.93 9.51 -12.41
CA ALA A 106 -1.06 8.25 -11.67
C ALA A 106 -0.06 7.19 -12.14
N THR A 107 0.27 7.14 -13.45
CA THR A 107 1.25 6.17 -13.97
C THR A 107 2.67 6.49 -13.52
N VAL A 108 3.00 7.78 -13.39
CA VAL A 108 4.30 8.22 -12.83
C VAL A 108 4.37 7.86 -11.35
N PHE A 109 3.28 8.05 -10.60
CA PHE A 109 3.18 7.68 -9.20
C PHE A 109 3.39 6.17 -9.02
N THR A 110 2.68 5.32 -9.76
CA THR A 110 2.82 3.85 -9.74
C THR A 110 4.28 3.41 -9.94
N LYS A 111 4.94 3.93 -10.99
CA LYS A 111 6.34 3.57 -11.28
C LYS A 111 7.30 3.93 -10.14
N ASN A 112 7.08 5.07 -9.50
CA ASN A 112 7.90 5.50 -8.36
C ASN A 112 7.61 4.69 -7.10
N ARG A 113 6.34 4.35 -6.83
CA ARG A 113 5.97 3.43 -5.76
C ARG A 113 6.67 2.08 -5.92
N ASP A 114 6.63 1.50 -7.12
CA ASP A 114 7.26 0.20 -7.40
C ASP A 114 8.80 0.26 -7.18
N ARG A 115 9.42 1.42 -7.43
CA ARG A 115 10.84 1.64 -7.11
C ARG A 115 11.09 1.57 -5.61
N LEU A 116 10.28 2.24 -4.79
CA LEU A 116 10.40 2.19 -3.33
C LEU A 116 10.19 0.79 -2.77
N LEU A 117 9.20 0.05 -3.32
CA LEU A 117 8.93 -1.32 -2.89
C LEU A 117 10.11 -2.26 -3.18
N ARG A 118 10.77 -2.11 -4.35
CA ARG A 118 11.98 -2.90 -4.68
C ARG A 118 13.18 -2.56 -3.79
N GLY A 119 13.24 -1.35 -3.28
CA GLY A 119 14.32 -0.90 -2.40
C GLY A 119 14.11 -1.23 -0.92
N ASP A 120 13.13 -2.09 -0.58
CA ASP A 120 12.80 -2.50 0.79
C ASP A 120 12.45 -1.33 1.75
N ILE A 121 12.11 -0.19 1.18
CA ILE A 121 11.81 1.04 1.93
C ILE A 121 10.59 0.88 2.83
N ALA A 122 9.59 0.12 2.38
CA ALA A 122 8.39 -0.12 3.19
C ALA A 122 8.73 -0.85 4.50
N ARG A 123 9.61 -1.84 4.45
CA ARG A 123 10.10 -2.57 5.62
C ARG A 123 10.94 -1.66 6.52
N ALA A 124 11.89 -0.94 5.94
CA ALA A 124 12.73 0.00 6.69
C ALA A 124 11.88 1.08 7.39
N PHE A 125 10.85 1.60 6.71
CA PHE A 125 9.88 2.53 7.29
C PHE A 125 9.14 1.93 8.49
N PHE A 126 8.62 0.71 8.35
CA PHE A 126 7.93 0.00 9.42
C PHE A 126 8.84 -0.21 10.64
N GLU A 127 10.08 -0.65 10.43
CA GLU A 127 11.04 -0.88 11.50
C GLU A 127 11.37 0.41 12.28
N ARG A 128 11.45 1.57 11.59
CA ARG A 128 11.65 2.86 12.25
C ARG A 128 10.44 3.31 13.05
N VAL A 129 9.23 3.11 12.53
CA VAL A 129 8.00 3.38 13.29
C VAL A 129 7.91 2.49 14.53
N ARG A 130 8.24 1.21 14.41
CA ARG A 130 8.31 0.27 15.53
C ARG A 130 9.33 0.73 16.58
N ALA A 131 10.52 1.14 16.16
CA ALA A 131 11.54 1.65 17.08
C ALA A 131 11.07 2.90 17.84
N GLN A 132 10.32 3.81 17.18
CA GLN A 132 9.70 4.95 17.88
C GLN A 132 8.66 4.51 18.93
N ALA A 133 7.89 3.45 18.65
CA ALA A 133 6.93 2.90 19.59
C ALA A 133 7.63 2.28 20.81
N ASP A 134 8.71 1.55 20.57
CA ASP A 134 9.53 0.94 21.62
C ASP A 134 10.18 2.00 22.52
N GLN A 135 10.80 3.03 21.95
CA GLN A 135 11.39 4.17 22.70
C GLN A 135 10.36 4.89 23.61
N ARG A 136 9.09 4.85 23.24
CA ARG A 136 7.99 5.43 24.06
C ARG A 136 7.40 4.46 25.07
N GLY A 137 7.96 3.25 25.19
CA GLY A 137 7.48 2.21 26.09
C GLY A 137 6.08 1.66 25.71
N LEU A 138 5.74 1.75 24.41
CA LEU A 138 4.47 1.24 23.90
C LEU A 138 4.53 -0.24 23.52
N LEU A 139 5.71 -0.83 23.49
CA LEU A 139 5.92 -2.26 23.24
C LEU A 139 6.35 -2.96 24.53
N SER A 140 5.98 -4.24 24.68
CA SER A 140 6.41 -5.12 25.76
C SER A 140 6.84 -6.47 25.20
N ASP A 141 7.54 -7.26 26.00
CA ASP A 141 8.01 -8.60 25.63
C ASP A 141 7.10 -9.72 26.18
N GLU A 142 5.93 -9.37 26.71
CA GLU A 142 5.16 -10.31 27.54
C GLU A 142 4.15 -11.15 26.78
N HIS A 143 3.35 -10.53 25.90
CA HIS A 143 2.21 -11.21 25.27
C HIS A 143 2.05 -10.85 23.80
N PHE A 144 2.24 -11.83 22.94
CA PHE A 144 2.08 -11.70 21.49
C PHE A 144 0.99 -12.62 20.95
N THR A 145 0.32 -12.17 19.91
CA THR A 145 -0.61 -12.98 19.11
C THR A 145 -0.20 -12.94 17.66
N VAL A 146 -0.20 -14.08 17.01
CA VAL A 146 -0.03 -14.19 15.56
C VAL A 146 -1.41 -14.36 14.93
N ASP A 147 -1.74 -13.51 13.97
CA ASP A 147 -2.96 -13.65 13.16
C ASP A 147 -2.58 -13.90 11.72
N GLY A 148 -3.17 -14.95 11.14
CA GLY A 148 -2.98 -15.34 9.75
C GLY A 148 -4.20 -15.00 8.90
N THR A 149 -4.00 -14.28 7.82
CA THR A 149 -5.04 -13.96 6.84
C THR A 149 -4.66 -14.41 5.43
N LEU A 150 -5.65 -14.80 4.62
CA LEU A 150 -5.41 -15.08 3.22
C LEU A 150 -5.42 -13.78 2.41
N ILE A 151 -4.40 -13.61 1.59
CA ILE A 151 -4.23 -12.48 0.68
C ILE A 151 -4.34 -13.02 -0.74
N ASP A 152 -5.38 -12.59 -1.46
CA ASP A 152 -5.59 -13.01 -2.85
C ASP A 152 -4.44 -12.51 -3.73
N ALA A 153 -3.89 -13.42 -4.53
CA ALA A 153 -2.88 -13.08 -5.51
C ALA A 153 -3.49 -12.29 -6.68
N TRP A 154 -2.70 -11.41 -7.29
CA TRP A 154 -3.11 -10.71 -8.50
C TRP A 154 -3.03 -11.64 -9.72
N ALA A 155 -3.69 -12.79 -9.62
CA ALA A 155 -3.70 -13.82 -10.64
C ALA A 155 -5.09 -14.43 -10.76
N SER A 156 -5.59 -14.52 -12.00
CA SER A 156 -6.87 -15.18 -12.27
C SER A 156 -6.72 -16.71 -12.20
N LEU A 157 -7.77 -17.41 -11.78
CA LEU A 157 -7.86 -18.88 -11.88
C LEU A 157 -7.68 -19.40 -13.32
N LYS A 158 -7.90 -18.58 -14.33
CA LYS A 158 -7.61 -18.90 -15.74
C LYS A 158 -6.12 -19.05 -16.02
N SER A 159 -5.26 -18.37 -15.25
CA SER A 159 -3.82 -18.50 -15.35
C SER A 159 -3.28 -19.78 -14.69
N PHE A 160 -4.10 -20.52 -13.93
CA PHE A 160 -3.69 -21.73 -13.24
C PHE A 160 -3.73 -22.92 -14.20
N GLN A 161 -2.58 -23.20 -14.83
CA GLN A 161 -2.40 -24.17 -15.91
C GLN A 161 -1.46 -25.29 -15.51
N ARG A 162 -1.48 -26.39 -16.25
CA ARG A 162 -0.59 -27.53 -16.04
C ARG A 162 0.87 -27.16 -16.22
N LYS A 163 1.73 -27.65 -15.35
CA LYS A 163 3.18 -27.40 -15.38
C LYS A 163 3.89 -28.14 -16.52
N ASP A 164 3.32 -29.26 -16.95
CA ASP A 164 3.88 -30.18 -17.94
C ASP A 164 3.43 -29.92 -19.38
N VAL A 165 2.52 -28.97 -19.58
CA VAL A 165 1.99 -28.61 -20.92
C VAL A 165 2.42 -27.19 -21.23
N PRO A 166 3.10 -26.92 -22.37
CA PRO A 166 3.35 -25.56 -22.82
C PRO A 166 2.02 -24.80 -22.95
N PRO A 167 1.96 -23.52 -22.58
CA PRO A 167 0.74 -22.73 -22.73
C PRO A 167 0.32 -22.76 -24.20
N ALA A 168 -0.88 -23.29 -24.47
CA ALA A 168 -1.45 -23.24 -25.81
C ALA A 168 -1.62 -21.78 -26.23
N PRO A 169 -1.31 -21.41 -27.48
CA PRO A 169 -1.60 -20.08 -27.96
C PRO A 169 -3.09 -19.79 -27.75
N PRO A 170 -3.48 -18.56 -27.35
CA PRO A 170 -4.86 -18.22 -27.11
C PRO A 170 -5.67 -18.44 -28.40
N ASP A 171 -6.64 -19.34 -28.36
CA ASP A 171 -7.53 -19.70 -29.48
C ASP A 171 -8.35 -18.49 -29.75
N ASP A 172 -8.73 -17.66 -29.75
CA ASP A 172 -9.46 -16.44 -30.04
C ASP A 172 -9.33 -15.42 -28.91
N PRO A 173 -8.75 -14.25 -29.18
CA PRO A 173 -8.70 -13.18 -28.17
C PRO A 173 -10.06 -12.71 -27.70
N ARG A 174 -11.16 -13.03 -28.43
CA ARG A 174 -12.52 -12.63 -28.06
C ARG A 174 -13.29 -13.65 -27.24
N ASN A 175 -12.91 -14.94 -27.29
CA ASN A 175 -13.61 -16.00 -26.57
C ASN A 175 -12.71 -17.22 -26.31
N PRO A 176 -11.73 -17.13 -25.38
CA PRO A 176 -10.84 -18.27 -25.10
C PRO A 176 -11.65 -19.43 -24.53
N THR A 177 -11.59 -20.58 -25.22
CA THR A 177 -12.21 -21.81 -24.75
C THR A 177 -11.50 -22.31 -23.50
N VAL A 178 -12.06 -22.09 -22.33
CA VAL A 178 -11.54 -22.59 -21.06
C VAL A 178 -12.34 -23.82 -20.66
N ASN A 179 -11.78 -25.00 -20.87
CA ASN A 179 -12.43 -26.24 -20.43
C ASN A 179 -12.13 -26.49 -18.96
N PHE A 180 -13.10 -26.24 -18.08
CA PHE A 180 -13.01 -26.48 -16.64
C PHE A 180 -13.62 -27.85 -16.23
N HIS A 181 -14.19 -28.61 -17.14
CA HIS A 181 -14.94 -29.83 -16.83
C HIS A 181 -14.02 -31.05 -16.74
N GLY A 182 -13.98 -31.66 -15.56
CA GLY A 182 -13.42 -32.99 -15.34
C GLY A 182 -11.96 -33.06 -14.87
N GLU A 183 -11.21 -31.98 -14.84
CA GLU A 183 -9.80 -32.02 -14.41
C GLU A 183 -9.65 -31.58 -12.93
N ARG A 184 -9.08 -32.49 -12.11
CA ARG A 184 -8.74 -32.16 -10.72
C ARG A 184 -7.45 -31.34 -10.68
N ARG A 185 -7.58 -30.04 -10.41
CA ARG A 185 -6.44 -29.11 -10.30
C ARG A 185 -5.85 -29.16 -8.90
N SER A 186 -4.52 -29.21 -8.82
CA SER A 186 -3.77 -29.19 -7.57
C SER A 186 -2.46 -28.41 -7.72
N ASN A 187 -1.91 -27.90 -6.65
CA ASN A 187 -0.61 -27.20 -6.66
C ASN A 187 0.55 -28.10 -7.10
N ALA A 188 0.39 -29.45 -7.00
CA ALA A 188 1.38 -30.40 -7.50
C ALA A 188 1.46 -30.39 -9.04
N THR A 189 0.30 -30.32 -9.70
CA THR A 189 0.18 -30.48 -11.16
C THR A 189 0.03 -29.16 -11.91
N HIS A 190 -0.41 -28.09 -11.24
CA HIS A 190 -0.71 -26.79 -11.85
C HIS A 190 0.03 -25.67 -11.14
N ALA A 191 0.31 -24.60 -11.88
CA ALA A 191 0.80 -23.34 -11.34
C ALA A 191 0.17 -22.16 -12.11
N SER A 192 0.12 -20.99 -11.49
CA SER A 192 -0.27 -19.79 -12.20
C SER A 192 0.83 -19.32 -13.14
N THR A 193 0.46 -19.01 -14.37
CA THR A 193 1.38 -18.40 -15.35
C THR A 193 1.62 -16.92 -15.10
N THR A 194 0.71 -16.27 -14.35
CA THR A 194 0.82 -14.83 -13.99
C THR A 194 1.62 -14.65 -12.71
N ASP A 195 1.38 -15.51 -11.70
CA ASP A 195 2.07 -15.49 -10.41
C ASP A 195 2.39 -16.94 -9.98
N PRO A 196 3.55 -17.47 -10.40
CA PRO A 196 3.92 -18.86 -10.15
C PRO A 196 4.11 -19.24 -8.67
N GLN A 197 4.29 -18.26 -7.79
CA GLN A 197 4.47 -18.47 -6.35
C GLN A 197 3.13 -18.57 -5.60
N ALA A 198 2.05 -18.03 -6.17
CA ALA A 198 0.73 -18.12 -5.58
C ALA A 198 0.19 -19.54 -5.62
N LEU A 199 -0.29 -20.02 -4.48
CA LEU A 199 -0.85 -21.36 -4.34
C LEU A 199 -2.38 -21.32 -4.34
N LEU A 200 -2.97 -22.37 -4.92
CA LEU A 200 -4.41 -22.59 -4.84
C LEU A 200 -4.75 -23.09 -3.44
N TYR A 201 -5.47 -22.28 -2.68
CA TYR A 201 -5.83 -22.59 -1.30
C TYR A 201 -7.28 -22.21 -0.99
N ARG A 202 -7.88 -22.88 -0.01
CA ARG A 202 -9.21 -22.59 0.52
C ARG A 202 -9.22 -22.66 2.04
N LYS A 203 -9.83 -21.70 2.69
CA LYS A 203 -9.92 -21.63 4.16
C LYS A 203 -10.82 -22.75 4.76
N SER A 204 -11.78 -23.25 4.00
CA SER A 204 -12.68 -24.33 4.43
C SER A 204 -13.19 -25.15 3.25
N PRO A 205 -13.64 -26.42 3.47
CA PRO A 205 -14.16 -27.28 2.40
C PRO A 205 -15.35 -26.72 1.61
N ARG A 206 -16.07 -25.76 2.18
CA ARG A 206 -17.28 -25.15 1.58
C ARG A 206 -17.01 -23.83 0.86
N ARG A 207 -15.77 -23.32 0.87
CA ARG A 207 -15.38 -22.10 0.15
C ARG A 207 -14.66 -22.44 -1.15
N GLU A 208 -14.74 -21.53 -2.09
CA GLU A 208 -13.97 -21.59 -3.33
C GLU A 208 -12.49 -21.52 -3.01
N ALA A 209 -11.67 -22.20 -3.83
CA ALA A 209 -10.24 -22.11 -3.75
C ALA A 209 -9.76 -20.96 -4.63
N ASN A 210 -8.93 -20.09 -4.07
CA ASN A 210 -8.32 -18.96 -4.75
C ASN A 210 -6.80 -19.11 -4.78
N LEU A 211 -6.18 -18.48 -5.77
CA LEU A 211 -4.73 -18.29 -5.77
C LEU A 211 -4.40 -17.22 -4.74
N CYS A 212 -3.66 -17.59 -3.71
CA CYS A 212 -3.40 -16.70 -2.59
C CYS A 212 -2.08 -16.99 -1.88
N TYR A 213 -1.73 -16.05 -1.01
CA TYR A 213 -0.67 -16.13 -0.02
C TYR A 213 -1.29 -16.14 1.38
N GLN A 214 -0.50 -16.47 2.37
CA GLN A 214 -0.84 -16.34 3.77
C GLN A 214 -0.02 -15.20 4.37
N GLY A 215 -0.71 -14.14 4.79
CA GLY A 215 -0.12 -13.04 5.51
C GLY A 215 -0.21 -13.27 7.00
N HIS A 216 0.90 -13.11 7.71
CA HIS A 216 0.97 -13.23 9.16
C HIS A 216 1.35 -11.90 9.77
N VAL A 217 0.64 -11.50 10.82
CA VAL A 217 0.96 -10.30 11.59
C VAL A 217 1.18 -10.70 13.03
N LEU A 218 2.34 -10.36 13.56
CA LEU A 218 2.66 -10.49 14.98
C LEU A 218 2.24 -9.20 15.69
N MET A 219 1.32 -9.32 16.62
CA MET A 219 0.79 -8.19 17.39
C MET A 219 1.16 -8.32 18.86
N GLU A 220 1.61 -7.25 19.45
CA GLU A 220 1.71 -7.12 20.91
C GLU A 220 0.32 -6.79 21.47
N ASN A 221 -0.15 -7.59 22.43
CA ASN A 221 -1.58 -7.63 22.81
C ASN A 221 -2.03 -6.43 23.67
N ARG A 222 -1.13 -5.79 24.41
CA ARG A 222 -1.46 -4.69 25.31
C ARG A 222 -1.91 -3.43 24.56
N PRO A 223 -1.07 -2.85 23.68
CA PRO A 223 -1.43 -1.70 22.87
C PRO A 223 -2.10 -2.10 21.53
N GLY A 224 -2.06 -3.37 21.15
CA GLY A 224 -2.55 -3.82 19.85
C GLY A 224 -1.70 -3.36 18.66
N LEU A 225 -0.40 -3.18 18.88
CA LEU A 225 0.53 -2.74 17.83
C LEU A 225 1.12 -3.94 17.07
N ALA A 226 1.15 -3.85 15.75
CA ALA A 226 1.90 -4.79 14.93
C ALA A 226 3.41 -4.59 15.14
N VAL A 227 4.12 -5.67 15.50
CA VAL A 227 5.58 -5.66 15.72
C VAL A 227 6.35 -6.34 14.62
N ASP A 228 5.71 -7.25 13.87
CA ASP A 228 6.28 -7.87 12.68
C ASP A 228 5.18 -8.33 11.73
N GLY A 229 5.54 -8.57 10.48
CA GLY A 229 4.65 -9.11 9.46
C GLY A 229 5.42 -9.84 8.38
N CYS A 230 4.92 -10.99 7.98
CA CYS A 230 5.51 -11.74 6.88
C CYS A 230 4.44 -12.32 5.95
N LEU A 231 4.88 -12.65 4.75
CA LEU A 231 4.07 -13.30 3.73
C LEU A 231 4.67 -14.68 3.45
N THR A 232 3.83 -15.71 3.50
CA THR A 232 4.22 -17.09 3.19
C THR A 232 3.34 -17.68 2.11
N ALA A 233 3.78 -18.80 1.51
CA ALA A 233 2.94 -19.55 0.61
C ALA A 233 1.74 -20.12 1.38
N ALA A 234 0.56 -20.11 0.77
CA ALA A 234 -0.65 -20.64 1.37
C ALA A 234 -0.71 -22.18 1.23
N ASP A 235 0.20 -22.87 1.92
CA ASP A 235 0.32 -24.35 1.90
C ASP A 235 -0.43 -25.04 3.05
N GLY A 236 -0.96 -24.25 4.00
CA GLY A 236 -1.67 -24.73 5.19
C GLY A 236 -0.76 -25.08 6.38
N TYR A 237 0.53 -24.80 6.28
CA TYR A 237 1.51 -25.10 7.35
C TYR A 237 2.12 -23.82 7.96
N GLY A 238 1.83 -22.65 7.42
CA GLY A 238 2.45 -21.38 7.82
C GLY A 238 2.17 -20.92 9.27
N GLU A 239 1.27 -21.58 10.00
CA GLU A 239 0.96 -21.28 11.41
C GLU A 239 1.59 -22.28 12.40
N ARG A 240 2.47 -23.16 11.94
CA ARG A 240 3.12 -24.19 12.77
C ARG A 240 4.58 -23.90 13.04
#